data_18b0be5af8f0c1197515977d1ab666dc
#
_entry.id   18b0be5af8f0c1197515977d1ab666dc
#
_cell.length_a   1.000
_cell.length_b   1.000
_cell.length_c   1.000
_cell.angle_alpha   90.00
_cell.angle_beta   90.00
_cell.angle_gamma   90.00
#
_symmetry.space_group_name_H-M   'P 1'
#
loop_
_entity.id
_entity.type
_entity.pdbx_description
1 polymer ?
#
loop_
_entity_poly.entity_id
_entity_poly.type
_entity_poly.pdbx_seq_one_letter_code
_entity_poly.pdbx_strand_id
1 'polypeptide(L)'
;MSSHINRDVVVIGGGIIGAAIAYYGTQSGLDITVLEKGSLASGTSSRCDGNILAIDKDPGFDSQMSLVSQRLVHELSSELEVPFEYRNPGSILVCENDAEMEAAQQWVNQQLAAGLDFKMLDREDLRNESKYFADDLYGGLECKTDSTVNPYMLTFSMFHSAKKQGARIHTNTEVKNLRRNPDGTFTIETDGVTYTANKVVNAGGVWAPRIGQMLGVDVPIHPRKGQLIVASRQEPVGLRKVMEFGYLISKFGGERVVDEMTEKYGVALVFEPTESQNFLIGSSREFAGFDTRVNHEVTRYIAKRAVRFYPKMADMTVIRTYAGLRPWTEDHLPIISEAEGVPGFFIAAGHEGDGISLAAVTGKVVEEMLNGKQTCIPTEPVRLGRFKEKVGVS
;
A
#
# COMPACT_ATOMS: atom_id res chain seq x y z
N MET A 1 32.01 -19.89 -14.05
CA MET A 1 32.25 -19.83 -12.59
C MET A 1 31.27 -18.83 -12.02
N SER A 2 30.44 -19.21 -11.05
CA SER A 2 29.55 -18.29 -10.35
C SER A 2 30.40 -17.29 -9.55
N SER A 3 30.22 -15.99 -9.74
CA SER A 3 30.88 -14.99 -8.91
C SER A 3 30.25 -15.01 -7.51
N HIS A 4 31.10 -14.95 -6.47
CA HIS A 4 30.67 -14.93 -5.07
C HIS A 4 30.87 -13.53 -4.50
N ILE A 5 29.82 -12.95 -3.89
CA ILE A 5 29.80 -11.57 -3.43
C ILE A 5 29.28 -11.50 -1.99
N ASN A 6 30.08 -10.94 -1.09
CA ASN A 6 29.66 -10.72 0.30
C ASN A 6 28.95 -9.36 0.45
N ARG A 7 27.89 -9.33 1.27
CA ARG A 7 27.07 -8.16 1.58
C ARG A 7 26.73 -8.12 3.06
N ASP A 8 26.40 -6.92 3.55
CA ASP A 8 25.89 -6.80 4.91
C ASP A 8 24.38 -7.09 4.93
N VAL A 9 23.60 -6.32 4.18
CA VAL A 9 22.15 -6.48 4.10
C VAL A 9 21.71 -6.67 2.65
N VAL A 10 20.95 -7.74 2.40
CA VAL A 10 20.28 -7.96 1.11
C VAL A 10 18.78 -7.78 1.28
N VAL A 11 18.19 -6.87 0.47
CA VAL A 11 16.75 -6.65 0.37
C VAL A 11 16.23 -7.34 -0.89
N ILE A 12 15.27 -8.25 -0.73
CA ILE A 12 14.66 -8.99 -1.84
C ILE A 12 13.33 -8.31 -2.20
N GLY A 13 13.31 -7.62 -3.33
CA GLY A 13 12.13 -6.90 -3.87
C GLY A 13 12.43 -5.44 -4.19
N GLY A 14 12.15 -5.04 -5.42
CA GLY A 14 12.35 -3.69 -5.97
C GLY A 14 11.07 -2.84 -6.02
N GLY A 15 10.07 -3.14 -5.17
CA GLY A 15 8.89 -2.32 -4.97
C GLY A 15 9.12 -1.16 -4.01
N ILE A 16 8.05 -0.43 -3.69
CA ILE A 16 8.10 0.75 -2.80
C ILE A 16 8.65 0.42 -1.41
N ILE A 17 8.33 -0.75 -0.86
CA ILE A 17 8.82 -1.17 0.45
C ILE A 17 10.33 -1.40 0.41
N GLY A 18 10.84 -2.11 -0.62
CA GLY A 18 12.28 -2.28 -0.81
C GLY A 18 13.01 -0.95 -1.06
N ALA A 19 12.36 0.00 -1.75
CA ALA A 19 12.89 1.34 -1.97
C ALA A 19 13.03 2.13 -0.67
N ALA A 20 11.99 2.10 0.18
CA ALA A 20 12.01 2.77 1.48
C ALA A 20 13.08 2.17 2.42
N ILE A 21 13.20 0.82 2.46
CA ILE A 21 14.24 0.15 3.25
C ILE A 21 15.64 0.53 2.74
N ALA A 22 15.84 0.55 1.42
CA ALA A 22 17.11 0.95 0.85
C ALA A 22 17.45 2.42 1.17
N TYR A 23 16.49 3.32 1.08
CA TYR A 23 16.65 4.73 1.38
C TYR A 23 17.06 4.97 2.85
N TYR A 24 16.23 4.53 3.79
CA TYR A 24 16.52 4.74 5.22
C TYR A 24 17.75 3.95 5.70
N GLY A 25 17.93 2.74 5.17
CA GLY A 25 19.10 1.91 5.50
C GLY A 25 20.42 2.55 5.09
N THR A 26 20.50 3.11 3.88
CA THR A 26 21.73 3.80 3.43
C THR A 26 21.95 5.11 4.15
N GLN A 27 20.88 5.86 4.48
CA GLN A 27 21.00 7.06 5.32
C GLN A 27 21.60 6.76 6.70
N SER A 28 21.34 5.58 7.24
CA SER A 28 21.92 5.15 8.53
C SER A 28 23.29 4.48 8.42
N GLY A 29 23.85 4.42 7.20
CA GLY A 29 25.18 3.88 6.94
C GLY A 29 25.24 2.37 6.69
N LEU A 30 24.10 1.68 6.51
CA LEU A 30 24.08 0.25 6.16
C LEU A 30 24.50 0.00 4.71
N ASP A 31 25.29 -1.05 4.48
CA ASP A 31 25.63 -1.54 3.12
C ASP A 31 24.45 -2.35 2.54
N ILE A 32 23.56 -1.67 1.82
CA ILE A 32 22.34 -2.24 1.26
C ILE A 32 22.55 -2.73 -0.18
N THR A 33 22.16 -3.96 -0.44
CA THR A 33 22.02 -4.51 -1.80
C THR A 33 20.57 -4.93 -2.03
N VAL A 34 19.96 -4.44 -3.10
CA VAL A 34 18.59 -4.79 -3.51
C VAL A 34 18.64 -5.74 -4.69
N LEU A 35 17.91 -6.85 -4.59
CA LEU A 35 17.74 -7.82 -5.67
C LEU A 35 16.27 -7.81 -6.14
N GLU A 36 16.03 -7.44 -7.39
CA GLU A 36 14.71 -7.39 -8.00
C GLU A 36 14.66 -8.31 -9.24
N LYS A 37 13.67 -9.20 -9.28
CA LYS A 37 13.51 -10.18 -10.38
C LYS A 37 13.19 -9.57 -11.74
N GLY A 38 12.55 -8.40 -11.73
CA GLY A 38 12.16 -7.67 -12.94
C GLY A 38 12.73 -6.26 -12.96
N SER A 39 11.93 -5.30 -13.42
CA SER A 39 12.24 -3.88 -13.31
C SER A 39 11.78 -3.32 -11.96
N LEU A 40 12.37 -2.22 -11.52
CA LEU A 40 11.92 -1.51 -10.31
C LEU A 40 10.44 -1.13 -10.43
N ALA A 41 9.73 -1.20 -9.34
CA ALA A 41 8.30 -0.92 -9.23
C ALA A 41 7.39 -1.78 -10.12
N SER A 42 7.88 -2.81 -10.83
CA SER A 42 7.09 -3.57 -11.82
C SER A 42 5.97 -4.44 -11.24
N GLY A 43 5.94 -4.62 -9.92
CA GLY A 43 4.91 -5.37 -9.19
C GLY A 43 3.68 -4.52 -8.87
N THR A 44 3.21 -4.59 -7.62
CA THR A 44 2.04 -3.86 -7.10
C THR A 44 2.24 -2.35 -7.13
N SER A 45 3.46 -1.86 -6.88
CA SER A 45 3.78 -0.44 -6.71
C SER A 45 3.52 0.44 -7.96
N SER A 46 3.44 -0.14 -9.15
CA SER A 46 3.04 0.58 -10.38
C SER A 46 1.63 0.24 -10.86
N ARG A 47 0.87 -0.52 -10.07
CA ARG A 47 -0.47 -0.99 -10.44
C ARG A 47 -1.51 -0.66 -9.36
N CYS A 48 -1.32 0.46 -8.69
CA CYS A 48 -2.16 1.00 -7.64
C CYS A 48 -2.45 2.48 -7.90
N ASP A 49 -3.23 3.08 -7.03
CA ASP A 49 -3.39 4.52 -6.88
C ASP A 49 -2.32 5.09 -5.93
N GLY A 50 -2.27 6.41 -5.81
CA GLY A 50 -1.22 7.15 -5.10
C GLY A 50 -1.60 7.60 -3.70
N ASN A 51 -2.33 6.81 -2.96
CA ASN A 51 -2.91 7.19 -1.68
C ASN A 51 -1.91 7.20 -0.54
N ILE A 52 -1.94 8.27 0.26
CA ILE A 52 -1.28 8.40 1.57
C ILE A 52 -2.37 8.81 2.56
N LEU A 53 -3.13 7.82 3.06
CA LEU A 53 -4.40 8.04 3.74
C LEU A 53 -4.38 7.59 5.20
N ALA A 54 -5.14 8.34 6.04
CA ALA A 54 -5.57 7.94 7.36
C ALA A 54 -7.10 7.72 7.42
N ILE A 55 -7.87 8.28 6.49
CA ILE A 55 -9.34 8.27 6.50
C ILE A 55 -9.95 6.86 6.46
N ASP A 56 -9.26 5.90 5.82
CA ASP A 56 -9.71 4.52 5.63
C ASP A 56 -8.99 3.50 6.53
N LYS A 57 -8.33 3.96 7.60
CA LYS A 57 -7.59 3.12 8.53
C LYS A 57 -8.43 2.78 9.76
N ASP A 58 -8.27 1.55 10.24
CA ASP A 58 -8.92 1.12 11.48
C ASP A 58 -8.48 2.00 12.65
N PRO A 59 -9.42 2.49 13.50
CA PRO A 59 -9.07 3.31 14.65
C PRO A 59 -8.10 2.60 15.60
N GLY A 60 -7.03 3.29 15.99
CA GLY A 60 -6.02 2.77 16.89
C GLY A 60 -4.66 2.60 16.23
N PHE A 61 -4.08 1.40 16.25
CA PHE A 61 -2.71 1.19 15.77
C PHE A 61 -2.54 1.50 14.27
N ASP A 62 -3.48 1.05 13.42
CA ASP A 62 -3.40 1.26 11.97
C ASP A 62 -3.43 2.76 11.61
N SER A 63 -4.37 3.49 12.20
CA SER A 63 -4.46 4.93 11.97
C SER A 63 -3.25 5.70 12.55
N GLN A 64 -2.71 5.31 13.71
CA GLN A 64 -1.50 5.90 14.28
C GLN A 64 -0.26 5.62 13.43
N MET A 65 -0.10 4.39 12.93
CA MET A 65 0.97 4.03 12.01
C MET A 65 0.90 4.87 10.73
N SER A 66 -0.32 5.09 10.21
CA SER A 66 -0.55 5.91 9.02
C SER A 66 -0.17 7.37 9.25
N LEU A 67 -0.48 7.96 10.41
CA LEU A 67 -0.08 9.33 10.75
C LEU A 67 1.44 9.50 10.79
N VAL A 68 2.14 8.52 11.37
CA VAL A 68 3.62 8.54 11.36
C VAL A 68 4.13 8.50 9.93
N SER A 69 3.54 7.64 9.08
CA SER A 69 3.95 7.55 7.68
C SER A 69 3.64 8.82 6.89
N GLN A 70 2.48 9.45 7.09
CA GLN A 70 2.11 10.71 6.45
C GLN A 70 3.14 11.82 6.74
N ARG A 71 3.56 11.94 8.00
CA ARG A 71 4.60 12.90 8.41
C ARG A 71 5.92 12.61 7.69
N LEU A 72 6.37 11.35 7.68
CA LEU A 72 7.59 10.96 6.99
C LEU A 72 7.52 11.21 5.48
N VAL A 73 6.38 10.94 4.83
CA VAL A 73 6.19 11.24 3.39
C VAL A 73 6.20 12.74 3.12
N HIS A 74 5.64 13.54 4.02
CA HIS A 74 5.72 15.01 3.94
C HIS A 74 7.19 15.49 4.02
N GLU A 75 7.99 14.97 4.96
CA GLU A 75 9.43 15.25 5.08
C GLU A 75 10.15 14.84 3.78
N LEU A 76 9.89 13.63 3.25
CA LEU A 76 10.45 13.16 1.99
C LEU A 76 10.15 14.09 0.79
N SER A 77 9.02 14.81 0.81
CA SER A 77 8.67 15.72 -0.29
C SER A 77 9.64 16.90 -0.44
N SER A 78 10.38 17.24 0.62
CA SER A 78 11.44 18.24 0.63
C SER A 78 12.85 17.67 0.58
N GLU A 79 13.04 16.40 0.97
CA GLU A 79 14.36 15.77 1.05
C GLU A 79 14.77 15.07 -0.26
N LEU A 80 13.81 14.49 -0.97
CA LEU A 80 14.09 13.75 -2.19
C LEU A 80 14.29 14.67 -3.38
N GLU A 81 15.43 14.54 -4.09
CA GLU A 81 15.78 15.37 -5.22
C GLU A 81 14.86 15.20 -6.44
N VAL A 82 14.36 13.98 -6.65
CA VAL A 82 13.45 13.68 -7.77
C VAL A 82 12.02 13.89 -7.30
N PRO A 83 11.25 14.84 -7.87
CA PRO A 83 9.87 15.08 -7.49
C PRO A 83 8.99 13.84 -7.71
N PHE A 84 8.03 13.61 -6.82
CA PHE A 84 7.11 12.47 -6.89
C PHE A 84 5.63 12.86 -6.83
N GLU A 85 5.32 14.08 -7.28
CA GLU A 85 3.96 14.61 -7.39
C GLU A 85 3.20 14.60 -6.05
N TYR A 86 3.89 14.90 -4.94
CA TYR A 86 3.27 14.99 -3.61
C TYR A 86 2.28 16.16 -3.57
N ARG A 87 1.03 15.87 -3.17
CA ARG A 87 -0.03 16.85 -2.94
C ARG A 87 -0.79 16.50 -1.68
N ASN A 88 -1.21 17.52 -0.93
CA ASN A 88 -2.01 17.34 0.29
C ASN A 88 -3.39 18.02 0.15
N PRO A 89 -4.30 17.48 -0.69
CA PRO A 89 -5.63 18.05 -0.89
C PRO A 89 -6.62 17.63 0.20
N GLY A 90 -6.27 16.68 1.06
CA GLY A 90 -7.21 15.96 1.91
C GLY A 90 -7.99 14.89 1.14
N SER A 91 -8.85 14.18 1.86
CA SER A 91 -9.74 13.15 1.32
C SER A 91 -11.15 13.23 1.90
N ILE A 92 -12.11 12.61 1.22
CA ILE A 92 -13.52 12.57 1.61
C ILE A 92 -14.03 11.15 1.46
N LEU A 93 -14.76 10.65 2.47
CA LEU A 93 -15.64 9.50 2.37
C LEU A 93 -17.09 10.00 2.25
N VAL A 94 -17.80 9.57 1.22
CA VAL A 94 -19.17 10.02 0.92
C VAL A 94 -20.17 8.91 1.26
N CYS A 95 -21.28 9.30 1.92
CA CYS A 95 -22.35 8.43 2.37
C CYS A 95 -23.56 8.53 1.45
N GLU A 96 -24.18 7.38 1.14
CA GLU A 96 -25.33 7.26 0.24
C GLU A 96 -26.68 7.25 0.98
N ASN A 97 -26.69 7.08 2.31
CA ASN A 97 -27.91 6.95 3.11
C ASN A 97 -27.68 7.30 4.58
N ASP A 98 -28.77 7.34 5.37
CA ASP A 98 -28.73 7.67 6.80
C ASP A 98 -27.92 6.64 7.62
N ALA A 99 -28.02 5.35 7.31
CA ALA A 99 -27.29 4.31 8.01
C ALA A 99 -25.77 4.46 7.85
N GLU A 100 -25.31 4.83 6.64
CA GLU A 100 -23.91 5.15 6.41
C GLU A 100 -23.48 6.43 7.15
N MET A 101 -24.35 7.44 7.25
CA MET A 101 -24.06 8.66 8.03
C MET A 101 -23.91 8.36 9.52
N GLU A 102 -24.77 7.51 10.09
CA GLU A 102 -24.67 7.08 11.49
C GLU A 102 -23.37 6.31 11.74
N ALA A 103 -23.02 5.37 10.85
CA ALA A 103 -21.76 4.63 10.93
C ALA A 103 -20.53 5.55 10.76
N ALA A 104 -20.62 6.53 9.85
CA ALA A 104 -19.58 7.54 9.66
C ALA A 104 -19.37 8.40 10.91
N GLN A 105 -20.44 8.79 11.60
CA GLN A 105 -20.34 9.52 12.86
C GLN A 105 -19.65 8.70 13.96
N GLN A 106 -19.96 7.40 14.05
CA GLN A 106 -19.27 6.51 14.98
C GLN A 106 -17.78 6.37 14.63
N TRP A 107 -17.46 6.23 13.35
CA TRP A 107 -16.09 6.18 12.86
C TRP A 107 -15.31 7.44 13.20
N VAL A 108 -15.89 8.62 12.96
CA VAL A 108 -15.28 9.92 13.33
C VAL A 108 -15.02 9.99 14.82
N ASN A 109 -15.98 9.60 15.67
CA ASN A 109 -15.83 9.63 17.13
C ASN A 109 -14.66 8.73 17.59
N GLN A 110 -14.51 7.54 17.00
CA GLN A 110 -13.42 6.62 17.30
C GLN A 110 -12.06 7.20 16.87
N GLN A 111 -12.00 7.80 15.68
CA GLN A 111 -10.78 8.41 15.16
C GLN A 111 -10.36 9.65 15.95
N LEU A 112 -11.30 10.50 16.37
CA LEU A 112 -11.04 11.62 17.27
C LEU A 112 -10.48 11.13 18.62
N ALA A 113 -11.03 10.05 19.18
CA ALA A 113 -10.51 9.43 20.41
C ALA A 113 -9.10 8.86 20.22
N ALA A 114 -8.73 8.43 19.02
CA ALA A 114 -7.39 8.01 18.64
C ALA A 114 -6.44 9.18 18.31
N GLY A 115 -6.92 10.43 18.37
CA GLY A 115 -6.11 11.64 18.16
C GLY A 115 -6.04 12.15 16.73
N LEU A 116 -6.91 11.64 15.83
CA LEU A 116 -7.00 12.11 14.45
C LEU A 116 -8.05 13.21 14.31
N ASP A 117 -7.81 14.20 13.45
CA ASP A 117 -8.73 15.30 13.17
C ASP A 117 -9.61 14.99 11.96
N PHE A 118 -10.77 14.37 12.21
CA PHE A 118 -11.79 14.09 11.22
C PHE A 118 -13.00 14.98 11.44
N LYS A 119 -13.66 15.39 10.35
CA LYS A 119 -14.86 16.22 10.39
C LYS A 119 -15.98 15.56 9.60
N MET A 120 -17.20 15.54 10.18
CA MET A 120 -18.41 15.22 9.44
C MET A 120 -18.75 16.33 8.43
N LEU A 121 -19.23 15.91 7.28
CA LEU A 121 -19.73 16.77 6.21
C LEU A 121 -21.21 16.52 6.02
N ASP A 122 -22.01 17.57 5.93
CA ASP A 122 -23.41 17.48 5.55
C ASP A 122 -23.58 17.57 4.02
N ARG A 123 -24.85 17.57 3.57
CA ARG A 123 -25.18 17.65 2.14
C ARG A 123 -24.77 19.00 1.53
N GLU A 124 -24.82 20.09 2.27
CA GLU A 124 -24.40 21.41 1.81
C GLU A 124 -22.88 21.48 1.67
N ASP A 125 -22.14 20.91 2.64
CA ASP A 125 -20.68 20.76 2.56
C ASP A 125 -20.27 20.01 1.27
N LEU A 126 -20.95 18.89 0.94
CA LEU A 126 -20.67 18.15 -0.30
C LEU A 126 -20.94 18.95 -1.57
N ARG A 127 -22.04 19.73 -1.61
CA ARG A 127 -22.34 20.62 -2.75
C ARG A 127 -21.29 21.71 -2.93
N ASN A 128 -20.78 22.23 -1.82
CA ASN A 128 -19.72 23.23 -1.82
C ASN A 128 -18.39 22.64 -2.28
N GLU A 129 -18.13 21.36 -1.95
CA GLU A 129 -16.92 20.66 -2.38
C GLU A 129 -16.93 20.40 -3.89
N SER A 130 -18.03 19.92 -4.43
CA SER A 130 -18.16 19.67 -5.87
C SER A 130 -19.63 19.73 -6.35
N LYS A 131 -19.87 20.63 -7.30
CA LYS A 131 -21.17 20.71 -8.01
C LYS A 131 -21.48 19.48 -8.88
N TYR A 132 -20.54 18.56 -9.02
CA TYR A 132 -20.67 17.36 -9.85
C TYR A 132 -21.07 16.10 -9.06
N PHE A 133 -21.12 16.19 -7.74
CA PHE A 133 -21.70 15.12 -6.93
C PHE A 133 -23.18 14.90 -7.29
N ALA A 134 -23.65 13.67 -7.14
CA ALA A 134 -25.08 13.36 -7.27
C ALA A 134 -25.87 14.10 -6.18
N ASP A 135 -27.02 14.66 -6.54
CA ASP A 135 -27.84 15.51 -5.65
C ASP A 135 -28.43 14.76 -4.45
N ASP A 136 -28.55 13.45 -4.54
CA ASP A 136 -29.17 12.57 -3.55
C ASP A 136 -28.18 11.97 -2.55
N LEU A 137 -26.91 12.38 -2.57
CA LEU A 137 -25.94 12.00 -1.55
C LEU A 137 -26.24 12.68 -0.22
N TYR A 138 -25.97 11.98 0.88
CA TYR A 138 -26.41 12.41 2.22
C TYR A 138 -25.41 13.31 2.93
N GLY A 139 -24.13 13.07 2.75
CA GLY A 139 -23.04 13.75 3.43
C GLY A 139 -21.80 12.87 3.43
N GLY A 140 -20.99 12.96 4.48
CA GLY A 140 -19.78 12.16 4.57
C GLY A 140 -18.88 12.61 5.70
N LEU A 141 -17.58 12.34 5.53
CA LEU A 141 -16.54 12.80 6.43
C LEU A 141 -15.27 13.19 5.67
N GLU A 142 -14.47 14.08 6.23
CA GLU A 142 -13.19 14.50 5.67
C GLU A 142 -12.01 14.21 6.61
N CYS A 143 -10.84 13.94 5.99
CA CYS A 143 -9.53 13.97 6.62
C CYS A 143 -8.63 14.95 5.85
N LYS A 144 -8.20 16.03 6.53
CA LYS A 144 -7.39 17.08 5.89
C LYS A 144 -5.92 16.74 5.74
N THR A 145 -5.43 15.78 6.52
CA THR A 145 -4.02 15.38 6.50
C THR A 145 -3.68 14.42 5.36
N ASP A 146 -4.70 13.85 4.73
CA ASP A 146 -4.52 12.89 3.65
C ASP A 146 -3.91 13.54 2.42
N SER A 147 -3.01 12.81 1.78
CA SER A 147 -2.25 13.27 0.63
C SER A 147 -2.22 12.24 -0.50
N THR A 148 -1.71 12.66 -1.65
CA THR A 148 -1.51 11.80 -2.82
C THR A 148 -0.11 11.97 -3.36
N VAL A 149 0.38 10.93 -4.01
CA VAL A 149 1.69 10.88 -4.66
C VAL A 149 1.58 10.16 -6.00
N ASN A 150 2.59 10.26 -6.84
CA ASN A 150 2.78 9.30 -7.92
C ASN A 150 3.58 8.10 -7.37
N PRO A 151 2.98 6.90 -7.23
CA PRO A 151 3.61 5.74 -6.60
C PRO A 151 4.90 5.30 -7.29
N TYR A 152 4.89 5.36 -8.62
CA TYR A 152 6.04 5.01 -9.43
C TYR A 152 7.19 5.99 -9.21
N MET A 153 6.90 7.30 -9.26
CA MET A 153 7.89 8.34 -9.04
C MET A 153 8.45 8.31 -7.62
N LEU A 154 7.61 8.09 -6.59
CA LEU A 154 8.07 7.95 -5.21
C LEU A 154 9.04 6.76 -5.07
N THR A 155 8.69 5.59 -5.65
CA THR A 155 9.56 4.41 -5.63
C THR A 155 10.92 4.71 -6.27
N PHE A 156 10.90 5.36 -7.44
CA PHE A 156 12.11 5.74 -8.17
C PHE A 156 12.95 6.77 -7.43
N SER A 157 12.31 7.78 -6.83
CA SER A 157 12.98 8.83 -6.09
C SER A 157 13.73 8.28 -4.88
N MET A 158 13.10 7.37 -4.11
CA MET A 158 13.77 6.69 -3.00
C MET A 158 14.96 5.85 -3.46
N PHE A 159 14.80 5.06 -4.54
CA PHE A 159 15.92 4.28 -5.09
C PHE A 159 17.03 5.16 -5.66
N HIS A 160 16.69 6.29 -6.30
CA HIS A 160 17.68 7.24 -6.78
C HIS A 160 18.55 7.76 -5.63
N SER A 161 17.92 8.23 -4.55
CA SER A 161 18.60 8.69 -3.34
C SER A 161 19.43 7.59 -2.69
N ALA A 162 18.87 6.39 -2.50
CA ALA A 162 19.58 5.25 -1.93
C ALA A 162 20.86 4.90 -2.76
N LYS A 163 20.75 4.92 -4.10
CA LYS A 163 21.87 4.65 -4.99
C LYS A 163 22.97 5.71 -4.87
N LYS A 164 22.59 7.00 -4.77
CA LYS A 164 23.57 8.09 -4.52
C LYS A 164 24.30 7.92 -3.19
N GLN A 165 23.64 7.33 -2.20
CA GLN A 165 24.21 7.05 -0.87
C GLN A 165 24.93 5.69 -0.80
N GLY A 166 25.07 4.98 -1.92
CA GLY A 166 25.88 3.76 -2.04
C GLY A 166 25.10 2.45 -2.11
N ALA A 167 23.78 2.45 -2.10
CA ALA A 167 23.00 1.22 -2.34
C ALA A 167 23.33 0.60 -3.70
N ARG A 168 23.44 -0.72 -3.73
CA ARG A 168 23.58 -1.50 -4.96
C ARG A 168 22.24 -2.09 -5.35
N ILE A 169 21.77 -1.79 -6.55
CA ILE A 169 20.44 -2.20 -7.02
C ILE A 169 20.61 -3.04 -8.27
N HIS A 170 20.22 -4.30 -8.17
CA HIS A 170 20.30 -5.28 -9.26
C HIS A 170 18.88 -5.64 -9.71
N THR A 171 18.51 -5.19 -10.91
CA THR A 171 17.30 -5.57 -11.60
C THR A 171 17.50 -6.84 -12.43
N ASN A 172 16.43 -7.49 -12.88
CA ASN A 172 16.46 -8.78 -13.60
C ASN A 172 17.32 -9.85 -12.86
N THR A 173 17.25 -9.81 -11.51
CA THR A 173 18.04 -10.66 -10.63
C THR A 173 17.10 -11.38 -9.67
N GLU A 174 16.54 -12.48 -10.13
CA GLU A 174 15.62 -13.30 -9.32
C GLU A 174 16.39 -14.16 -8.31
N VAL A 175 15.99 -14.11 -7.05
CA VAL A 175 16.46 -15.03 -6.03
C VAL A 175 15.80 -16.39 -6.30
N LYS A 176 16.63 -17.39 -6.62
CA LYS A 176 16.21 -18.75 -6.94
C LYS A 176 16.22 -19.66 -5.72
N ASN A 177 17.20 -19.42 -4.83
CA ASN A 177 17.36 -20.16 -3.59
C ASN A 177 17.91 -19.26 -2.49
N LEU A 178 17.49 -19.54 -1.27
CA LEU A 178 17.91 -18.82 -0.07
C LEU A 178 18.08 -19.85 1.05
N ARG A 179 19.25 -19.89 1.68
CA ARG A 179 19.51 -20.79 2.79
C ARG A 179 20.33 -20.09 3.88
N ARG A 180 20.09 -20.44 5.13
CA ARG A 180 20.89 -20.00 6.27
C ARG A 180 22.09 -20.92 6.47
N ASN A 181 23.26 -20.34 6.63
CA ASN A 181 24.52 -21.06 6.86
C ASN A 181 24.72 -21.38 8.35
N PRO A 182 25.56 -22.37 8.69
CA PRO A 182 25.87 -22.70 10.10
C PRO A 182 26.50 -21.53 10.88
N ASP A 183 27.19 -20.60 10.21
CA ASP A 183 27.81 -19.41 10.80
C ASP A 183 26.79 -18.26 11.03
N GLY A 184 25.52 -18.48 10.68
CA GLY A 184 24.46 -17.49 10.83
C GLY A 184 24.26 -16.57 9.62
N THR A 185 25.15 -16.58 8.64
CA THR A 185 24.97 -15.83 7.39
C THR A 185 23.97 -16.50 6.46
N PHE A 186 23.58 -15.83 5.38
CA PHE A 186 22.68 -16.35 4.36
C PHE A 186 23.41 -16.52 3.03
N THR A 187 23.18 -17.62 2.36
CA THR A 187 23.57 -17.79 0.94
C THR A 187 22.32 -17.55 0.07
N ILE A 188 22.47 -16.65 -0.90
CA ILE A 188 21.39 -16.22 -1.81
C ILE A 188 21.85 -16.52 -3.24
N GLU A 189 21.19 -17.44 -3.92
CA GLU A 189 21.53 -17.88 -5.26
C GLU A 189 20.65 -17.20 -6.30
N THR A 190 21.26 -16.64 -7.32
CA THR A 190 20.60 -16.02 -8.49
C THR A 190 21.17 -16.62 -9.78
N ASP A 191 20.67 -16.22 -10.94
CA ASP A 191 21.25 -16.64 -12.22
C ASP A 191 22.64 -16.02 -12.39
N GLY A 192 23.70 -16.81 -12.18
CA GLY A 192 25.10 -16.44 -12.43
C GLY A 192 25.87 -15.80 -11.26
N VAL A 193 25.17 -15.37 -10.19
CA VAL A 193 25.80 -14.77 -9.00
C VAL A 193 25.27 -15.40 -7.72
N THR A 194 26.18 -15.69 -6.78
CA THR A 194 25.83 -16.10 -5.43
C THR A 194 26.25 -15.01 -4.45
N TYR A 195 25.32 -14.57 -3.61
CA TYR A 195 25.58 -13.60 -2.54
C TYR A 195 25.65 -14.31 -1.19
N THR A 196 26.54 -13.82 -0.31
CA THR A 196 26.47 -14.10 1.12
C THR A 196 26.09 -12.82 1.85
N ALA A 197 25.13 -12.89 2.78
CA ALA A 197 24.66 -11.72 3.53
C ALA A 197 24.56 -12.03 5.04
N ASN A 198 24.84 -11.01 5.87
CA ASN A 198 24.62 -11.10 7.32
C ASN A 198 23.12 -11.04 7.65
N LYS A 199 22.36 -10.20 6.93
CA LYS A 199 20.93 -10.02 7.09
C LYS A 199 20.22 -10.02 5.76
N VAL A 200 19.00 -10.55 5.75
CA VAL A 200 18.12 -10.57 4.57
C VAL A 200 16.77 -9.98 4.93
N VAL A 201 16.26 -9.06 4.10
CA VAL A 201 14.92 -8.51 4.23
C VAL A 201 14.06 -8.97 3.07
N ASN A 202 12.98 -9.67 3.37
CA ASN A 202 11.97 -10.10 2.42
C ASN A 202 10.93 -8.99 2.21
N ALA A 203 11.12 -8.17 1.18
CA ALA A 203 10.20 -7.14 0.70
C ALA A 203 9.48 -7.56 -0.59
N GLY A 204 9.25 -8.87 -0.76
CA GLY A 204 8.75 -9.51 -1.98
C GLY A 204 7.25 -9.32 -2.26
N GLY A 205 6.52 -8.52 -1.46
CA GLY A 205 5.09 -8.26 -1.65
C GLY A 205 4.28 -9.55 -1.70
N VAL A 206 3.52 -9.78 -2.77
CA VAL A 206 2.72 -11.01 -2.96
C VAL A 206 3.57 -12.28 -3.16
N TRP A 207 4.87 -12.14 -3.41
CA TRP A 207 5.80 -13.27 -3.51
C TRP A 207 6.55 -13.54 -2.20
N ALA A 208 6.31 -12.77 -1.14
CA ALA A 208 6.96 -12.97 0.16
C ALA A 208 6.79 -14.39 0.73
N PRO A 209 5.63 -15.08 0.58
CA PRO A 209 5.48 -16.47 0.98
C PRO A 209 6.50 -17.42 0.32
N ARG A 210 6.72 -17.26 -0.98
CA ARG A 210 7.68 -18.11 -1.73
C ARG A 210 9.12 -17.93 -1.22
N ILE A 211 9.50 -16.71 -0.87
CA ILE A 211 10.82 -16.40 -0.32
C ILE A 211 10.94 -16.97 1.10
N GLY A 212 9.91 -16.79 1.94
CA GLY A 212 9.86 -17.36 3.28
C GLY A 212 9.99 -18.89 3.28
N GLN A 213 9.31 -19.55 2.34
CA GLN A 213 9.34 -21.00 2.20
C GLN A 213 10.74 -21.57 1.95
N MET A 214 11.65 -20.81 1.30
CA MET A 214 13.04 -21.24 1.09
C MET A 214 13.81 -21.43 2.40
N LEU A 215 13.35 -20.77 3.49
CA LEU A 215 13.90 -20.86 4.85
C LEU A 215 12.97 -21.61 5.81
N GLY A 216 11.91 -22.25 5.33
CA GLY A 216 10.91 -22.91 6.15
C GLY A 216 10.03 -21.96 6.98
N VAL A 217 9.97 -20.68 6.60
CA VAL A 217 9.15 -19.66 7.26
C VAL A 217 7.82 -19.51 6.50
N ASP A 218 6.72 -19.79 7.20
CA ASP A 218 5.38 -19.54 6.68
C ASP A 218 5.04 -18.05 6.79
N VAL A 219 4.67 -17.43 5.67
CA VAL A 219 4.31 -16.01 5.57
C VAL A 219 2.88 -15.92 5.03
N PRO A 220 1.87 -15.67 5.87
CA PRO A 220 0.46 -15.78 5.49
C PRO A 220 -0.02 -14.56 4.68
N ILE A 221 0.48 -14.43 3.47
CA ILE A 221 0.11 -13.39 2.53
C ILE A 221 -0.52 -14.02 1.28
N HIS A 222 -1.67 -13.49 0.86
CA HIS A 222 -2.39 -13.95 -0.31
C HIS A 222 -2.53 -12.84 -1.36
N PRO A 223 -2.41 -13.13 -2.67
CA PRO A 223 -2.66 -12.14 -3.70
C PRO A 223 -4.15 -11.82 -3.79
N ARG A 224 -4.53 -10.57 -3.54
CA ARG A 224 -5.89 -10.05 -3.73
C ARG A 224 -5.90 -9.06 -4.88
N LYS A 225 -6.53 -9.44 -5.99
CA LYS A 225 -6.61 -8.65 -7.21
C LYS A 225 -7.51 -7.44 -7.02
N GLY A 226 -7.09 -6.29 -7.53
CA GLY A 226 -7.89 -5.08 -7.67
C GLY A 226 -7.73 -4.49 -9.06
N GLN A 227 -8.79 -3.90 -9.61
CA GLN A 227 -8.80 -3.29 -10.93
C GLN A 227 -9.05 -1.79 -10.82
N LEU A 228 -8.46 -1.06 -11.76
CA LEU A 228 -8.56 0.38 -11.88
C LEU A 228 -8.84 0.80 -13.31
N ILE A 229 -9.59 1.89 -13.46
CA ILE A 229 -9.81 2.62 -14.71
C ILE A 229 -8.94 3.87 -14.68
N VAL A 230 -8.26 4.17 -15.77
CA VAL A 230 -7.67 5.49 -16.04
C VAL A 230 -8.61 6.22 -16.97
N ALA A 231 -9.23 7.29 -16.50
CA ALA A 231 -10.07 8.16 -17.32
C ALA A 231 -9.28 9.37 -17.83
N SER A 232 -9.69 9.90 -18.99
CA SER A 232 -9.09 11.08 -19.58
C SER A 232 -9.32 12.32 -18.71
N ARG A 233 -8.49 13.34 -18.94
CA ARG A 233 -8.72 14.67 -18.41
C ARG A 233 -10.09 15.19 -18.84
N GLN A 234 -10.87 15.62 -17.87
CA GLN A 234 -12.14 16.32 -18.04
C GLN A 234 -12.12 17.59 -17.18
N GLU A 235 -13.20 18.36 -17.22
CA GLU A 235 -13.38 19.41 -16.19
C GLU A 235 -13.21 18.83 -14.80
N PRO A 236 -12.59 19.56 -13.87
CA PRO A 236 -12.31 19.05 -12.54
C PRO A 236 -13.61 18.67 -11.85
N VAL A 237 -13.78 17.37 -11.62
CA VAL A 237 -14.93 16.81 -10.87
C VAL A 237 -14.73 16.99 -9.38
N GLY A 238 -13.52 17.33 -8.98
CA GLY A 238 -13.01 17.61 -7.65
C GLY A 238 -11.49 17.55 -7.67
N LEU A 239 -10.86 18.10 -6.65
CA LEU A 239 -9.41 18.10 -6.49
C LEU A 239 -8.94 17.10 -5.43
N ARG A 240 -9.85 16.67 -4.56
CA ARG A 240 -9.58 15.74 -3.46
C ARG A 240 -9.77 14.30 -3.88
N LYS A 241 -9.12 13.42 -3.16
CA LYS A 241 -9.46 12.01 -3.15
C LYS A 241 -10.87 11.83 -2.61
N VAL A 242 -11.70 11.08 -3.33
CA VAL A 242 -13.07 10.74 -2.89
C VAL A 242 -13.24 9.23 -2.90
N MET A 243 -13.82 8.71 -1.83
CA MET A 243 -14.22 7.31 -1.72
C MET A 243 -15.66 7.25 -1.24
N GLU A 244 -16.39 6.20 -1.58
CA GLU A 244 -17.67 5.92 -0.94
C GLU A 244 -17.46 5.31 0.46
N PHE A 245 -18.35 5.58 1.40
CA PHE A 245 -18.27 4.98 2.74
C PHE A 245 -18.38 3.44 2.70
N GLY A 246 -19.13 2.90 1.75
CA GLY A 246 -19.17 1.48 1.44
C GLY A 246 -17.81 0.83 1.13
N TYR A 247 -16.76 1.61 0.85
CA TYR A 247 -15.40 1.12 0.74
C TYR A 247 -14.90 0.52 2.07
N LEU A 248 -15.18 1.17 3.21
CA LEU A 248 -14.83 0.64 4.54
C LEU A 248 -15.55 -0.68 4.81
N ILE A 249 -16.83 -0.74 4.48
CA ILE A 249 -17.62 -1.98 4.62
C ILE A 249 -17.01 -3.10 3.77
N SER A 250 -16.62 -2.81 2.54
CA SER A 250 -15.95 -3.79 1.66
C SER A 250 -14.54 -4.17 2.14
N LYS A 251 -13.87 -3.31 2.91
CA LYS A 251 -12.52 -3.54 3.44
C LYS A 251 -12.55 -4.37 4.72
N PHE A 252 -13.40 -4.00 5.68
CA PHE A 252 -13.43 -4.56 7.03
C PHE A 252 -14.56 -5.55 7.28
N GLY A 253 -15.48 -5.70 6.33
CA GLY A 253 -16.69 -6.51 6.45
C GLY A 253 -17.88 -5.69 6.95
N GLY A 254 -19.08 -6.18 6.69
CA GLY A 254 -20.36 -5.54 7.03
C GLY A 254 -21.40 -5.74 5.94
N GLU A 255 -22.66 -5.36 6.24
CA GLU A 255 -23.74 -5.41 5.28
C GLU A 255 -23.80 -4.14 4.42
N ARG A 256 -23.99 -4.32 3.14
CA ARG A 256 -24.07 -3.27 2.13
C ARG A 256 -25.26 -3.46 1.23
N VAL A 257 -26.02 -2.40 0.96
CA VAL A 257 -27.13 -2.43 0.00
C VAL A 257 -26.62 -2.04 -1.39
N VAL A 258 -26.15 -3.03 -2.13
CA VAL A 258 -25.69 -2.87 -3.52
C VAL A 258 -26.17 -4.03 -4.38
N ASP A 259 -25.98 -3.94 -5.70
CA ASP A 259 -26.29 -5.06 -6.58
C ASP A 259 -25.30 -6.24 -6.36
N GLU A 260 -25.80 -7.47 -6.63
CA GLU A 260 -25.07 -8.73 -6.41
C GLU A 260 -23.66 -8.73 -7.00
N MET A 261 -23.46 -8.12 -8.16
CA MET A 261 -22.16 -8.14 -8.83
C MET A 261 -21.19 -7.12 -8.22
N THR A 262 -21.70 -5.99 -7.74
CA THR A 262 -20.91 -5.01 -6.96
C THR A 262 -20.42 -5.65 -5.67
N GLU A 263 -21.26 -6.40 -4.98
CA GLU A 263 -20.87 -7.14 -3.78
C GLU A 263 -19.88 -8.26 -4.10
N LYS A 264 -20.21 -9.12 -5.06
CA LYS A 264 -19.37 -10.28 -5.47
C LYS A 264 -17.94 -9.90 -5.78
N TYR A 265 -17.72 -8.78 -6.46
CA TYR A 265 -16.40 -8.30 -6.83
C TYR A 265 -15.81 -7.29 -5.84
N GLY A 266 -16.47 -7.03 -4.72
CA GLY A 266 -16.07 -6.04 -3.72
C GLY A 266 -15.81 -4.67 -4.35
N VAL A 267 -16.68 -4.27 -5.31
CA VAL A 267 -16.52 -3.00 -6.01
C VAL A 267 -16.95 -1.86 -5.10
N ALA A 268 -16.09 -0.86 -4.98
CA ALA A 268 -16.38 0.37 -4.26
C ALA A 268 -15.67 1.55 -4.93
N LEU A 269 -16.32 2.72 -4.92
CA LEU A 269 -15.73 3.91 -5.52
C LEU A 269 -14.49 4.33 -4.75
N VAL A 270 -13.41 4.46 -5.49
CA VAL A 270 -12.19 5.14 -5.12
C VAL A 270 -11.83 6.04 -6.30
N PHE A 271 -11.87 7.33 -6.11
CA PHE A 271 -11.70 8.33 -7.15
C PHE A 271 -10.53 9.24 -6.81
N GLU A 272 -9.49 9.23 -7.63
CA GLU A 272 -8.27 10.00 -7.43
C GLU A 272 -7.94 10.87 -8.64
N PRO A 273 -7.99 12.20 -8.50
CA PRO A 273 -7.42 13.12 -9.48
C PRO A 273 -5.89 13.07 -9.43
N THR A 274 -5.25 12.88 -10.59
CA THR A 274 -3.79 12.91 -10.70
C THR A 274 -3.27 14.33 -10.97
N GLU A 275 -1.97 14.55 -10.85
CA GLU A 275 -1.32 15.81 -11.21
C GLU A 275 -1.57 16.18 -12.67
N SER A 276 -1.57 15.21 -13.58
CA SER A 276 -1.88 15.39 -14.99
C SER A 276 -3.37 15.62 -15.28
N GLN A 277 -4.22 15.72 -14.24
CA GLN A 277 -5.66 15.89 -14.32
C GLN A 277 -6.41 14.73 -15.01
N ASN A 278 -5.79 13.57 -15.07
CA ASN A 278 -6.46 12.31 -15.32
C ASN A 278 -7.12 11.82 -14.03
N PHE A 279 -8.01 10.84 -14.14
CA PHE A 279 -8.63 10.23 -12.98
C PHE A 279 -8.27 8.75 -12.89
N LEU A 280 -7.83 8.32 -11.72
CA LEU A 280 -7.78 6.91 -11.36
C LEU A 280 -9.09 6.57 -10.64
N ILE A 281 -9.81 5.58 -11.16
CA ILE A 281 -11.10 5.16 -10.63
C ILE A 281 -11.03 3.68 -10.29
N GLY A 282 -11.29 3.34 -9.06
CA GLY A 282 -11.28 2.00 -8.54
C GLY A 282 -12.40 1.79 -7.53
N SER A 283 -12.41 0.71 -6.88
CA SER A 283 -11.59 -0.47 -7.09
C SER A 283 -12.43 -1.73 -6.94
N SER A 284 -11.82 -2.88 -7.15
CA SER A 284 -12.43 -4.19 -6.89
C SER A 284 -11.57 -5.02 -5.94
N ARG A 285 -12.11 -6.15 -5.45
CA ARG A 285 -11.42 -7.10 -4.56
C ARG A 285 -11.79 -8.53 -4.94
N GLU A 286 -10.82 -9.29 -5.44
CA GLU A 286 -11.01 -10.66 -5.89
C GLU A 286 -9.84 -11.54 -5.45
N PHE A 287 -10.09 -12.73 -4.96
CA PHE A 287 -9.07 -13.77 -4.76
C PHE A 287 -8.93 -14.60 -6.04
N ALA A 288 -8.16 -14.11 -6.99
CA ALA A 288 -7.95 -14.72 -8.31
C ALA A 288 -6.52 -15.29 -8.49
N GLY A 289 -5.82 -15.59 -7.39
CA GLY A 289 -4.42 -16.01 -7.42
C GLY A 289 -3.53 -14.93 -8.07
N PHE A 290 -2.59 -15.34 -8.90
CA PHE A 290 -1.67 -14.43 -9.60
C PHE A 290 -2.20 -13.90 -10.95
N ASP A 291 -3.51 -14.03 -11.21
CA ASP A 291 -4.10 -13.51 -12.45
C ASP A 291 -4.24 -11.98 -12.41
N THR A 292 -3.53 -11.29 -13.31
CA THR A 292 -3.57 -9.83 -13.49
C THR A 292 -4.33 -9.39 -14.75
N ARG A 293 -5.02 -10.32 -15.43
CA ARG A 293 -5.87 -9.95 -16.58
C ARG A 293 -7.04 -9.11 -16.12
N VAL A 294 -7.39 -8.10 -16.91
CA VAL A 294 -8.56 -7.26 -16.67
C VAL A 294 -9.85 -8.04 -16.96
N ASN A 295 -10.79 -7.99 -16.01
CA ASN A 295 -12.15 -8.45 -16.22
C ASN A 295 -13.01 -7.25 -16.61
N HIS A 296 -13.53 -7.23 -17.84
CA HIS A 296 -14.33 -6.14 -18.37
C HIS A 296 -15.68 -5.97 -17.65
N GLU A 297 -16.23 -7.05 -17.11
CA GLU A 297 -17.44 -6.99 -16.31
C GLU A 297 -17.19 -6.17 -15.03
N VAL A 298 -16.11 -6.47 -14.31
CA VAL A 298 -15.68 -5.70 -13.13
C VAL A 298 -15.43 -4.23 -13.47
N THR A 299 -14.75 -3.97 -14.61
CA THR A 299 -14.54 -2.59 -15.09
C THR A 299 -15.84 -1.84 -15.28
N ARG A 300 -16.87 -2.50 -15.83
CA ARG A 300 -18.21 -1.92 -16.00
C ARG A 300 -18.88 -1.56 -14.67
N TYR A 301 -18.71 -2.39 -13.63
CA TYR A 301 -19.25 -2.09 -12.30
C TYR A 301 -18.51 -0.98 -11.61
N ILE A 302 -17.17 -0.88 -11.77
CA ILE A 302 -16.40 0.28 -11.29
C ILE A 302 -16.91 1.56 -11.97
N ALA A 303 -17.12 1.55 -13.29
CA ALA A 303 -17.65 2.70 -14.02
C ALA A 303 -19.07 3.09 -13.54
N LYS A 304 -19.96 2.10 -13.28
CA LYS A 304 -21.29 2.35 -12.71
C LYS A 304 -21.20 3.05 -11.35
N ARG A 305 -20.27 2.63 -10.47
CA ARG A 305 -20.08 3.29 -9.17
C ARG A 305 -19.57 4.73 -9.36
N ALA A 306 -18.66 4.97 -10.29
CA ALA A 306 -18.23 6.33 -10.60
C ALA A 306 -19.37 7.24 -11.04
N VAL A 307 -20.24 6.74 -11.94
CA VAL A 307 -21.44 7.48 -12.41
C VAL A 307 -22.47 7.68 -11.30
N ARG A 308 -22.60 6.75 -10.36
CA ARG A 308 -23.50 6.87 -9.21
C ARG A 308 -23.15 8.08 -8.33
N PHE A 309 -21.87 8.32 -8.10
CA PHE A 309 -21.40 9.45 -7.28
C PHE A 309 -21.19 10.73 -8.09
N TYR A 310 -20.78 10.58 -9.33
CA TYR A 310 -20.51 11.67 -10.26
C TYR A 310 -21.24 11.41 -11.59
N PRO A 311 -22.51 11.82 -11.74
CA PRO A 311 -23.30 11.55 -12.96
C PRO A 311 -22.63 12.00 -14.25
N LYS A 312 -21.81 13.08 -14.21
CA LYS A 312 -21.05 13.55 -15.35
C LYS A 312 -19.99 12.54 -15.86
N MET A 313 -19.60 11.58 -15.04
CA MET A 313 -18.67 10.51 -15.45
C MET A 313 -19.28 9.53 -16.46
N ALA A 314 -20.58 9.62 -16.75
CA ALA A 314 -21.19 8.86 -17.86
C ALA A 314 -20.53 9.19 -19.22
N ASP A 315 -20.01 10.40 -19.39
CA ASP A 315 -19.35 10.88 -20.60
C ASP A 315 -17.83 10.67 -20.60
N MET A 316 -17.28 10.02 -19.56
CA MET A 316 -15.82 9.84 -19.45
C MET A 316 -15.26 8.95 -20.56
N THR A 317 -14.10 9.35 -21.08
CA THR A 317 -13.31 8.49 -21.97
C THR A 317 -12.33 7.67 -21.15
N VAL A 318 -12.43 6.35 -21.25
CA VAL A 318 -11.48 5.42 -20.62
C VAL A 318 -10.23 5.34 -21.48
N ILE A 319 -9.09 5.74 -20.95
CA ILE A 319 -7.79 5.65 -21.61
C ILE A 319 -7.22 4.24 -21.45
N ARG A 320 -7.33 3.67 -20.24
CA ARG A 320 -6.74 2.38 -19.90
C ARG A 320 -7.46 1.76 -18.72
N THR A 321 -7.38 0.43 -18.66
CA THR A 321 -7.72 -0.37 -17.49
C THR A 321 -6.54 -1.26 -17.12
N TYR A 322 -6.32 -1.49 -15.83
CA TYR A 322 -5.28 -2.41 -15.38
C TYR A 322 -5.66 -3.07 -14.06
N ALA A 323 -4.95 -4.14 -13.71
CA ALA A 323 -5.12 -4.87 -12.47
C ALA A 323 -3.79 -5.02 -11.74
N GLY A 324 -3.84 -4.91 -10.41
CA GLY A 324 -2.73 -5.16 -9.50
C GLY A 324 -3.08 -6.25 -8.48
N LEU A 325 -2.05 -6.82 -7.86
CA LEU A 325 -2.20 -7.82 -6.81
C LEU A 325 -1.78 -7.20 -5.47
N ARG A 326 -2.74 -7.01 -4.57
CA ARG A 326 -2.46 -6.57 -3.20
C ARG A 326 -1.92 -7.74 -2.39
N PRO A 327 -0.84 -7.57 -1.63
CA PRO A 327 -0.36 -8.59 -0.68
C PRO A 327 -1.25 -8.56 0.58
N TRP A 328 -2.35 -9.30 0.54
CA TRP A 328 -3.37 -9.32 1.59
C TRP A 328 -2.98 -10.21 2.75
N THR A 329 -3.25 -9.75 3.96
CA THR A 329 -3.20 -10.48 5.22
C THR A 329 -4.59 -10.51 5.85
N GLU A 330 -4.90 -11.53 6.64
CA GLU A 330 -6.23 -11.73 7.22
C GLU A 330 -6.68 -10.59 8.16
N ASP A 331 -5.74 -9.96 8.85
CA ASP A 331 -6.01 -8.87 9.79
C ASP A 331 -5.75 -7.47 9.21
N HIS A 332 -5.50 -7.38 7.91
CA HIS A 332 -5.25 -6.14 7.17
C HIS A 332 -3.99 -5.35 7.58
N LEU A 333 -3.20 -5.85 8.53
CA LEU A 333 -1.95 -5.23 8.95
C LEU A 333 -0.75 -5.85 8.22
N PRO A 334 0.30 -5.07 7.90
CA PRO A 334 1.52 -5.61 7.32
C PRO A 334 2.26 -6.54 8.29
N ILE A 335 3.19 -7.34 7.76
CA ILE A 335 4.15 -8.10 8.55
C ILE A 335 5.48 -7.35 8.49
N ILE A 336 5.91 -6.82 9.64
CA ILE A 336 7.18 -6.10 9.79
C ILE A 336 7.88 -6.65 11.03
N SER A 337 8.69 -7.66 10.85
CA SER A 337 9.40 -8.31 11.97
C SER A 337 10.57 -9.16 11.50
N GLU A 338 11.50 -9.43 12.41
CA GLU A 338 12.41 -10.57 12.26
C GLU A 338 11.61 -11.87 12.36
N ALA A 339 11.96 -12.86 11.55
CA ALA A 339 11.28 -14.16 11.56
C ALA A 339 11.72 -15.00 12.76
N GLU A 340 10.75 -15.46 13.54
CA GLU A 340 11.01 -16.34 14.67
C GLU A 340 11.72 -17.64 14.23
N GLY A 341 12.83 -17.97 14.90
CA GLY A 341 13.63 -19.16 14.59
C GLY A 341 14.64 -18.99 13.45
N VAL A 342 14.64 -17.86 12.75
CA VAL A 342 15.60 -17.55 11.68
C VAL A 342 16.23 -16.16 11.91
N PRO A 343 17.09 -16.00 12.92
CA PRO A 343 17.74 -14.72 13.21
C PRO A 343 18.48 -14.16 11.99
N GLY A 344 18.31 -12.84 11.74
CA GLY A 344 18.86 -12.14 10.59
C GLY A 344 17.95 -12.13 9.36
N PHE A 345 16.81 -12.86 9.38
CA PHE A 345 15.82 -12.82 8.33
C PHE A 345 14.61 -11.98 8.73
N PHE A 346 14.40 -10.88 8.03
CA PHE A 346 13.32 -9.92 8.27
C PHE A 346 12.25 -10.02 7.19
N ILE A 347 11.02 -9.76 7.55
CA ILE A 347 9.87 -9.69 6.63
C ILE A 347 9.33 -8.27 6.68
N ALA A 348 9.11 -7.68 5.52
CA ALA A 348 8.45 -6.38 5.33
C ALA A 348 7.51 -6.48 4.13
N ALA A 349 6.32 -7.02 4.34
CA ALA A 349 5.35 -7.31 3.29
C ALA A 349 3.92 -7.40 3.87
N GLY A 350 2.92 -7.64 3.01
CA GLY A 350 1.54 -7.82 3.49
C GLY A 350 0.76 -6.52 3.69
N HIS A 351 1.19 -5.42 3.09
CA HIS A 351 0.59 -4.09 3.25
C HIS A 351 -0.76 -3.90 2.53
N GLU A 352 -1.29 -4.93 1.92
CA GLU A 352 -2.53 -4.89 1.15
C GLU A 352 -2.61 -3.72 0.15
N GLY A 353 -3.64 -2.87 0.25
CA GLY A 353 -3.79 -1.64 -0.53
C GLY A 353 -3.00 -0.44 -0.01
N ASP A 354 -2.40 -0.58 1.17
CA ASP A 354 -1.79 0.53 1.93
C ASP A 354 -0.27 0.63 1.78
N GLY A 355 0.33 -0.18 0.88
CA GLY A 355 1.78 -0.26 0.74
C GLY A 355 2.46 1.07 0.37
N ILE A 356 1.81 1.92 -0.42
CA ILE A 356 2.32 3.26 -0.75
C ILE A 356 2.23 4.16 0.48
N SER A 357 1.08 4.16 1.15
CA SER A 357 0.80 4.94 2.35
C SER A 357 1.76 4.62 3.50
N LEU A 358 2.08 3.34 3.69
CA LEU A 358 2.89 2.85 4.83
C LEU A 358 4.37 2.63 4.49
N ALA A 359 4.81 2.94 3.27
CA ALA A 359 6.19 2.66 2.85
C ALA A 359 7.24 3.38 3.70
N ALA A 360 7.03 4.66 3.99
CA ALA A 360 8.00 5.47 4.72
C ALA A 360 8.19 4.95 6.16
N VAL A 361 7.10 4.72 6.89
CA VAL A 361 7.19 4.17 8.26
C VAL A 361 7.75 2.75 8.26
N THR A 362 7.41 1.91 7.28
CA THR A 362 7.96 0.55 7.15
C THR A 362 9.47 0.59 6.92
N GLY A 363 9.94 1.43 6.00
CA GLY A 363 11.36 1.59 5.73
C GLY A 363 12.13 2.05 6.96
N LYS A 364 11.57 3.03 7.70
CA LYS A 364 12.14 3.54 8.94
C LYS A 364 12.22 2.48 10.04
N VAL A 365 11.13 1.77 10.29
CA VAL A 365 11.06 0.68 11.28
C VAL A 365 12.07 -0.44 10.96
N VAL A 366 12.15 -0.86 9.70
CA VAL A 366 13.10 -1.90 9.29
C VAL A 366 14.55 -1.41 9.46
N GLU A 367 14.85 -0.17 9.11
CA GLU A 367 16.18 0.44 9.37
C GLU A 367 16.54 0.38 10.86
N GLU A 368 15.61 0.80 11.73
CA GLU A 368 15.80 0.79 13.18
C GLU A 368 16.02 -0.63 13.72
N MET A 369 15.23 -1.61 13.24
CA MET A 369 15.41 -3.02 13.59
C MET A 369 16.76 -3.58 13.13
N LEU A 370 17.18 -3.28 11.89
CA LEU A 370 18.48 -3.70 11.35
C LEU A 370 19.66 -3.15 12.16
N ASN A 371 19.51 -1.97 12.75
CA ASN A 371 20.51 -1.35 13.61
C ASN A 371 20.34 -1.69 15.10
N GLY A 372 19.35 -2.50 15.49
CA GLY A 372 19.08 -2.83 16.90
C GLY A 372 18.61 -1.63 17.73
N LYS A 373 18.01 -0.63 17.09
CA LYS A 373 17.45 0.57 17.73
C LYS A 373 16.01 0.35 18.19
N GLN A 374 15.53 1.22 19.08
CA GLN A 374 14.11 1.32 19.37
C GLN A 374 13.36 1.81 18.14
N THR A 375 12.25 1.16 17.79
CA THR A 375 11.44 1.49 16.62
C THR A 375 10.51 2.68 16.88
N CYS A 376 10.27 3.49 15.86
CA CYS A 376 9.42 4.69 15.93
C CYS A 376 7.93 4.39 16.13
N ILE A 377 7.51 3.14 15.97
CA ILE A 377 6.19 2.61 16.32
C ILE A 377 6.34 1.27 17.05
N PRO A 378 5.36 0.84 17.86
CA PRO A 378 5.34 -0.53 18.40
C PRO A 378 5.30 -1.57 17.28
N THR A 379 6.08 -2.65 17.38
CA THR A 379 6.14 -3.71 16.34
C THR A 379 5.32 -4.95 16.70
N GLU A 380 4.83 -5.07 17.93
CA GLU A 380 4.00 -6.19 18.37
C GLU A 380 2.77 -6.44 17.47
N PRO A 381 1.99 -5.41 17.07
CA PRO A 381 0.83 -5.62 16.21
C PRO A 381 1.17 -6.10 14.79
N VAL A 382 2.41 -5.90 14.34
CA VAL A 382 2.86 -6.21 12.98
C VAL A 382 3.86 -7.38 12.92
N ARG A 383 4.11 -8.07 14.03
CA ARG A 383 5.00 -9.25 14.07
C ARG A 383 4.38 -10.46 13.37
N LEU A 384 5.24 -11.32 12.79
CA LEU A 384 4.78 -12.54 12.12
C LEU A 384 4.07 -13.49 13.09
N GLY A 385 4.58 -13.62 14.33
CA GLY A 385 4.07 -14.54 15.36
C GLY A 385 2.61 -14.35 15.73
N ARG A 386 2.02 -13.18 15.49
CA ARG A 386 0.60 -12.87 15.80
C ARG A 386 -0.40 -13.80 15.10
N PHE A 387 -0.04 -14.41 13.97
CA PHE A 387 -0.90 -15.36 13.26
C PHE A 387 -0.92 -16.75 13.91
N LYS A 388 0.16 -17.14 14.62
CA LYS A 388 0.22 -18.44 15.34
C LYS A 388 -0.64 -18.43 16.60
N GLU A 389 -0.76 -17.29 17.25
CA GLU A 389 -1.54 -17.15 18.50
C GLU A 389 -3.04 -17.27 18.25
N LYS A 390 -3.53 -16.84 17.07
CA LYS A 390 -4.95 -16.99 16.67
C LYS A 390 -5.37 -18.44 16.47
N VAL A 391 -4.46 -19.34 16.07
CA VAL A 391 -4.74 -20.77 15.83
C VAL A 391 -4.83 -21.57 17.15
N GLY A 392 -4.27 -21.06 18.24
CA GLY A 392 -4.27 -21.74 19.56
C GLY A 392 -5.50 -21.46 20.45
N VAL A 393 -6.45 -20.65 19.99
CA VAL A 393 -7.65 -20.22 20.76
C VAL A 393 -8.96 -20.76 20.16
N SER A 394 -8.90 -21.75 19.27
CA SER A 394 -10.09 -22.39 18.67
C SER A 394 -10.39 -23.73 19.33
#